data_d65360dfc0b3f159d918a537592ee2c8
#
_entry.id   d65360dfc0b3f159d918a537592ee2c8
#
_cell.length_a   1.000
_cell.length_b   1.000
_cell.length_c   1.000
_cell.angle_alpha   90.00
_cell.angle_beta   90.00
_cell.angle_gamma   90.00
#
_symmetry.space_group_name_H-M   'P 1'
#
loop_
_entity.id
_entity.type
_entity.pdbx_description
1 polymer ?
#
loop_
_entity_poly.entity_id
_entity_poly.type
_entity_poly.pdbx_seq_one_letter_code
_entity_poly.pdbx_strand_id
1 'polypeptide(L)'
;MLTNVVEYRKTIGRPAPGRVLIATETGELKESTKRLEPAIGVVSDTYGLEFGKSVDENLAPVAMAGRVLAFPFENREGFRIGDPVCAAPGGTVSLMTREEVKIWPDRIVGVVTEIPGGLTQGKENEVYINGRIWIKV
;
A
#
# COMPACT_ATOMS: atom_id res chain seq x y z
N MET A 1 -11.78 11.38 3.59
CA MET A 1 -10.43 11.75 4.06
C MET A 1 -9.46 11.70 2.88
N LEU A 2 -8.73 12.80 2.67
CA LEU A 2 -7.88 12.98 1.49
C LEU A 2 -6.42 12.96 1.96
N THR A 3 -5.74 11.82 1.81
CA THR A 3 -4.42 11.62 2.41
C THR A 3 -3.30 11.37 1.40
N ASN A 4 -3.64 11.20 0.12
CA ASN A 4 -2.62 10.90 -0.89
C ASN A 4 -3.03 11.33 -2.29
N VAL A 5 -2.06 11.26 -3.19
CA VAL A 5 -2.20 11.50 -4.62
C VAL A 5 -2.06 10.16 -5.32
N VAL A 6 -2.93 9.86 -6.27
CA VAL A 6 -2.91 8.59 -7.00
C VAL A 6 -2.72 8.79 -8.49
N GLU A 7 -2.13 7.78 -9.12
CA GLU A 7 -2.14 7.59 -10.56
C GLU A 7 -2.92 6.31 -10.85
N TYR A 8 -3.83 6.36 -11.81
CA TYR A 8 -4.54 5.16 -12.23
C TYR A 8 -3.62 4.31 -13.11
N ARG A 9 -3.46 3.05 -12.72
CA ARG A 9 -2.58 2.11 -13.40
C ARG A 9 -3.36 0.85 -13.75
N LYS A 10 -3.02 0.26 -14.89
CA LYS A 10 -3.64 -0.97 -15.35
C LYS A 10 -3.21 -2.14 -14.47
N THR A 11 -4.19 -2.93 -14.01
CA THR A 11 -3.95 -4.03 -13.06
C THR A 11 -4.51 -5.35 -13.56
N ILE A 12 -3.98 -6.43 -12.99
CA ILE A 12 -4.49 -7.79 -13.16
C ILE A 12 -5.20 -8.17 -11.87
N GLY A 13 -6.40 -8.72 -11.98
CA GLY A 13 -7.12 -9.29 -10.84
C GLY A 13 -7.84 -8.30 -9.94
N ARG A 14 -7.94 -7.04 -10.30
CA ARG A 14 -8.68 -6.01 -9.54
C ARG A 14 -8.28 -5.99 -8.06
N PRO A 15 -7.03 -5.65 -7.74
CA PRO A 15 -6.56 -5.62 -6.36
C PRO A 15 -7.35 -4.64 -5.52
N ALA A 16 -7.68 -5.04 -4.28
CA ALA A 16 -8.42 -4.22 -3.34
C ALA A 16 -7.58 -3.06 -2.81
N PRO A 17 -8.23 -1.98 -2.33
CA PRO A 17 -7.50 -0.92 -1.62
C PRO A 17 -6.68 -1.48 -0.47
N GLY A 18 -5.45 -1.00 -0.33
CA GLY A 18 -4.50 -1.46 0.69
C GLY A 18 -3.53 -2.52 0.19
N ARG A 19 -3.68 -3.02 -1.02
CA ARG A 19 -2.78 -4.03 -1.56
C ARG A 19 -1.57 -3.42 -2.24
N VAL A 20 -0.40 -3.99 -1.97
CA VAL A 20 0.87 -3.61 -2.58
C VAL A 20 0.96 -4.23 -3.97
N LEU A 21 1.37 -3.44 -4.94
CA LEU A 21 1.44 -3.87 -6.34
C LEU A 21 2.88 -3.91 -6.85
N ILE A 22 3.15 -4.89 -7.69
CA ILE A 22 4.40 -5.03 -8.42
C ILE A 22 4.13 -5.01 -9.92
N ALA A 23 5.14 -4.68 -10.72
CA ALA A 23 5.01 -4.68 -12.17
C ALA A 23 5.19 -6.09 -12.74
N THR A 24 4.41 -6.40 -13.76
CA THR A 24 4.61 -7.59 -14.58
C THR A 24 5.42 -7.22 -15.84
N GLU A 25 5.80 -8.21 -16.64
CA GLU A 25 6.55 -8.00 -17.87
C GLU A 25 5.81 -7.12 -18.88
N THR A 26 4.48 -7.12 -18.84
CA THR A 26 3.66 -6.30 -19.74
C THR A 26 3.46 -4.88 -19.23
N GLY A 27 3.91 -4.57 -18.01
CA GLY A 27 3.70 -3.29 -17.38
C GLY A 27 2.40 -3.19 -16.58
N GLU A 28 1.51 -4.17 -16.71
CA GLU A 28 0.33 -4.24 -15.84
C GLU A 28 0.77 -4.59 -14.42
N LEU A 29 0.05 -4.08 -13.43
CA LEU A 29 0.41 -4.29 -12.03
C LEU A 29 -0.41 -5.43 -11.43
N LYS A 30 0.19 -6.16 -10.50
CA LYS A 30 -0.50 -7.20 -9.74
C LYS A 30 -0.06 -7.16 -8.28
N GLU A 31 -0.78 -7.83 -7.41
CA GLU A 31 -0.41 -7.93 -5.99
C GLU A 31 0.96 -8.58 -5.83
N SER A 32 1.73 -8.09 -4.87
CA SER A 32 3.03 -8.67 -4.52
C SER A 32 2.84 -10.13 -4.06
N THR A 33 3.81 -10.98 -4.41
CA THR A 33 3.73 -12.42 -4.16
C THR A 33 4.77 -12.91 -3.16
N LYS A 34 5.82 -12.13 -2.92
CA LYS A 34 6.88 -12.51 -2.00
C LYS A 34 7.50 -11.29 -1.34
N ARG A 35 8.21 -11.54 -0.26
CA ARG A 35 8.86 -10.50 0.52
C ARG A 35 9.98 -9.85 -0.26
N LEU A 36 10.14 -8.53 -0.09
CA LEU A 36 11.19 -7.72 -0.71
C LEU A 36 11.09 -7.60 -2.24
N GLU A 37 9.95 -7.89 -2.83
CA GLU A 37 9.76 -7.60 -4.26
C GLU A 37 9.80 -6.09 -4.52
N PRO A 38 10.29 -5.67 -5.70
CA PRO A 38 10.22 -4.26 -6.08
C PRO A 38 8.78 -3.82 -6.25
N ALA A 39 8.29 -2.98 -5.35
CA ALA A 39 6.91 -2.51 -5.38
C ALA A 39 6.77 -1.22 -6.17
N ILE A 40 5.65 -1.09 -6.89
CA ILE A 40 5.31 0.12 -7.62
C ILE A 40 4.50 1.06 -6.72
N GLY A 41 3.61 0.52 -5.89
CA GLY A 41 2.80 1.32 -5.00
C GLY A 41 1.72 0.51 -4.31
N VAL A 42 0.79 1.22 -3.67
CA VAL A 42 -0.31 0.64 -2.89
C VAL A 42 -1.62 1.20 -3.41
N VAL A 43 -2.62 0.34 -3.59
CA VAL A 43 -3.95 0.78 -4.03
C VAL A 43 -4.59 1.62 -2.93
N SER A 44 -5.13 2.78 -3.30
CA SER A 44 -5.67 3.76 -2.36
C SER A 44 -7.19 3.84 -2.44
N ASP A 45 -7.82 4.03 -1.27
CA ASP A 45 -9.21 4.43 -1.15
C ASP A 45 -9.38 5.79 -0.44
N THR A 46 -8.28 6.55 -0.29
CA THR A 46 -8.30 7.84 0.44
C THR A 46 -7.66 8.98 -0.36
N TYR A 47 -7.59 8.85 -1.68
CA TYR A 47 -6.90 9.84 -2.51
C TYR A 47 -7.71 11.13 -2.66
N GLY A 48 -6.99 12.26 -2.74
CA GLY A 48 -7.59 13.58 -2.98
C GLY A 48 -7.34 14.10 -4.39
N LEU A 49 -6.26 13.68 -5.01
CA LEU A 49 -5.88 14.10 -6.35
C LEU A 49 -5.55 12.86 -7.17
N GLU A 50 -6.11 12.78 -8.37
CA GLU A 50 -5.98 11.59 -9.23
C GLU A 50 -5.56 11.96 -10.64
N PHE A 51 -4.72 11.10 -11.24
CA PHE A 51 -4.22 11.24 -12.60
C PHE A 51 -4.47 9.97 -13.40
N GLY A 52 -4.73 10.12 -14.69
CA GLY A 52 -4.81 9.00 -15.61
C GLY A 52 -6.10 8.21 -15.57
N LYS A 53 -7.14 8.72 -14.91
CA LYS A 53 -8.43 8.04 -14.84
C LYS A 53 -9.06 7.98 -16.22
N SER A 54 -9.55 6.79 -16.59
CA SER A 54 -10.28 6.57 -17.82
C SER A 54 -11.46 5.64 -17.56
N VAL A 55 -12.19 5.27 -18.61
CA VAL A 55 -13.32 4.35 -18.50
C VAL A 55 -12.91 2.87 -18.46
N ASP A 56 -11.61 2.58 -18.47
CA ASP A 56 -11.12 1.20 -18.40
C ASP A 56 -11.33 0.64 -17.00
N GLU A 57 -12.07 -0.47 -16.89
CA GLU A 57 -12.42 -1.11 -15.63
C GLU A 57 -11.23 -1.78 -14.93
N ASN A 58 -10.11 -1.99 -15.65
CA ASN A 58 -8.92 -2.64 -15.10
C ASN A 58 -7.94 -1.66 -14.47
N LEU A 59 -8.32 -0.39 -14.37
CA LEU A 59 -7.48 0.62 -13.73
C LEU A 59 -7.72 0.65 -12.22
N ALA A 60 -6.64 0.81 -11.46
CA ALA A 60 -6.71 1.00 -10.02
C ALA A 60 -5.97 2.28 -9.63
N PRO A 61 -6.46 3.01 -8.61
CA PRO A 61 -5.77 4.20 -8.11
C PRO A 61 -4.60 3.80 -7.22
N VAL A 62 -3.39 4.05 -7.68
CA VAL A 62 -2.14 3.67 -6.98
C VAL A 62 -1.55 4.90 -6.33
N ALA A 63 -1.32 4.84 -5.02
CA ALA A 63 -0.78 5.97 -4.26
C ALA A 63 0.66 6.26 -4.68
N MET A 64 0.92 7.51 -5.04
CA MET A 64 2.22 8.01 -5.49
C MET A 64 2.93 8.79 -4.40
N ALA A 65 2.19 9.47 -3.53
CA ALA A 65 2.72 10.30 -2.46
C ALA A 65 1.68 10.51 -1.38
N GLY A 66 2.13 10.64 -0.13
CA GLY A 66 1.25 10.84 1.01
C GLY A 66 1.07 9.58 1.84
N ARG A 67 -0.03 9.53 2.60
CA ARG A 67 -0.32 8.38 3.46
C ARG A 67 -1.36 7.48 2.81
N VAL A 68 -1.20 6.19 2.97
CA VAL A 68 -2.14 5.19 2.45
C VAL A 68 -2.29 4.06 3.47
N LEU A 69 -3.47 3.46 3.52
CA LEU A 69 -3.73 2.29 4.36
C LEU A 69 -3.27 1.03 3.64
N ALA A 70 -2.46 0.21 4.32
CA ALA A 70 -1.92 -1.04 3.77
C ALA A 70 -2.18 -2.20 4.73
N PHE A 71 -2.32 -3.40 4.17
CA PHE A 71 -2.52 -4.61 4.98
C PHE A 71 -1.18 -5.11 5.52
N PRO A 72 -1.04 -5.28 6.84
CA PRO A 72 0.19 -5.83 7.43
C PRO A 72 0.27 -7.34 7.20
N PHE A 73 1.48 -7.83 6.89
CA PHE A 73 1.75 -9.26 6.77
C PHE A 73 1.91 -9.90 8.15
N GLU A 74 2.74 -9.30 9.00
CA GLU A 74 2.87 -9.74 10.39
C GLU A 74 1.69 -9.21 11.22
N ASN A 75 1.62 -9.65 12.47
CA ASN A 75 0.61 -9.16 13.40
C ASN A 75 0.77 -7.64 13.57
N ARG A 76 -0.32 -6.90 13.43
CA ARG A 76 -0.27 -5.44 13.48
C ARG A 76 0.29 -4.89 14.80
N GLU A 77 0.19 -5.62 15.90
CA GLU A 77 0.79 -5.23 17.17
C GLU A 77 2.32 -5.22 17.14
N GLY A 78 2.92 -5.88 16.15
CA GLY A 78 4.38 -5.89 15.96
C GLY A 78 4.92 -4.65 15.27
N PHE A 79 4.06 -3.86 14.63
CA PHE A 79 4.49 -2.66 13.92
C PHE A 79 4.61 -1.47 14.89
N ARG A 80 5.56 -0.57 14.60
CA ARG A 80 5.78 0.66 15.36
C ARG A 80 5.85 1.84 14.41
N ILE A 81 5.42 3.00 14.87
CA ILE A 81 5.57 4.24 14.12
C ILE A 81 7.05 4.44 13.80
N GLY A 82 7.35 4.73 12.54
CA GLY A 82 8.72 4.90 12.06
C GLY A 82 9.31 3.65 11.43
N ASP A 83 8.65 2.50 11.52
CA ASP A 83 9.15 1.26 10.91
C ASP A 83 9.09 1.33 9.38
N PRO A 84 10.19 1.07 8.69
CA PRO A 84 10.16 0.87 7.24
C PRO A 84 9.56 -0.50 6.92
N VAL A 85 8.77 -0.55 5.85
CA VAL A 85 8.10 -1.77 5.42
C VAL A 85 8.35 -2.05 3.95
N CYS A 86 8.36 -3.31 3.57
CA CYS A 86 8.55 -3.79 2.21
C CYS A 86 7.34 -4.58 1.73
N ALA A 87 7.31 -4.90 0.45
CA ALA A 87 6.31 -5.79 -0.12
C ALA A 87 6.38 -7.19 0.51
N ALA A 88 5.24 -7.86 0.59
CA ALA A 88 5.12 -9.19 1.15
C ALA A 88 4.05 -9.99 0.42
N PRO A 89 3.96 -11.31 0.64
CA PRO A 89 2.96 -12.14 -0.05
C PRO A 89 1.54 -11.63 0.13
N GLY A 90 0.74 -11.77 -0.90
CA GLY A 90 -0.67 -11.38 -0.88
C GLY A 90 -0.91 -9.87 -0.91
N GLY A 91 0.04 -9.08 -1.43
CA GLY A 91 -0.11 -7.64 -1.50
C GLY A 91 -0.07 -6.96 -0.14
N THR A 92 0.65 -7.53 0.82
CA THR A 92 0.79 -6.98 2.19
C THR A 92 2.11 -6.25 2.36
N VAL A 93 2.29 -5.59 3.51
CA VAL A 93 3.57 -4.97 3.88
C VAL A 93 4.18 -5.72 5.05
N SER A 94 5.50 -5.93 5.01
CA SER A 94 6.25 -6.64 6.02
C SER A 94 7.30 -5.74 6.65
N LEU A 95 7.58 -5.97 7.92
CA LEU A 95 8.64 -5.28 8.63
C LEU A 95 9.99 -5.58 8.00
N MET A 96 10.85 -4.57 7.87
CA MET A 96 12.21 -4.72 7.40
C MET A 96 13.18 -4.73 8.57
N THR A 97 14.17 -5.61 8.49
CA THR A 97 15.27 -5.58 9.45
C THR A 97 16.19 -4.38 9.15
N ARG A 98 17.00 -4.00 10.13
CA ARG A 98 17.96 -2.91 9.96
C ARG A 98 18.95 -3.21 8.83
N GLU A 99 19.35 -4.47 8.68
CA GLU A 99 20.26 -4.89 7.62
C GLU A 99 19.63 -4.84 6.24
N GLU A 100 18.37 -5.24 6.15
CA GLU A 100 17.62 -5.15 4.89
C GLU A 100 17.48 -3.70 4.43
N VAL A 101 17.23 -2.78 5.34
CA VAL A 101 17.14 -1.35 5.00
C VAL A 101 18.47 -0.85 4.43
N LYS A 102 19.60 -1.33 4.95
CA LYS A 102 20.92 -0.96 4.46
C LYS A 102 21.23 -1.52 3.07
N ILE A 103 20.84 -2.79 2.86
CA ILE A 103 21.18 -3.49 1.61
C ILE A 103 20.17 -3.16 0.50
N TRP A 104 18.88 -3.04 0.85
CA TRP A 104 17.81 -2.83 -0.12
C TRP A 104 16.93 -1.63 0.23
N PRO A 105 17.50 -0.41 0.30
CA PRO A 105 16.67 0.78 0.57
C PRO A 105 15.64 1.04 -0.54
N ASP A 106 15.90 0.56 -1.75
CA ASP A 106 15.00 0.65 -2.89
C ASP A 106 13.79 -0.28 -2.78
N ARG A 107 13.76 -1.18 -1.78
CA ARG A 107 12.61 -2.06 -1.54
C ARG A 107 11.66 -1.53 -0.47
N ILE A 108 11.95 -0.38 0.10
CA ILE A 108 11.06 0.26 1.06
C ILE A 108 9.80 0.74 0.33
N VAL A 109 8.64 0.21 0.72
CA VAL A 109 7.34 0.64 0.19
C VAL A 109 6.90 1.92 0.89
N GLY A 110 7.14 2.00 2.19
CA GLY A 110 6.79 3.16 2.98
C GLY A 110 7.24 3.01 4.43
N VAL A 111 6.83 3.98 5.24
CA VAL A 111 7.16 4.03 6.67
C VAL A 111 5.86 4.12 7.46
N VAL A 112 5.72 3.32 8.51
CA VAL A 112 4.53 3.32 9.36
C VAL A 112 4.37 4.68 10.03
N THR A 113 3.20 5.29 9.90
CA THR A 113 2.91 6.59 10.52
C THR A 113 1.86 6.50 11.61
N GLU A 114 0.98 5.51 11.54
CA GLU A 114 -0.08 5.36 12.52
C GLU A 114 -0.62 3.93 12.49
N ILE A 115 -0.91 3.38 13.67
CA ILE A 115 -1.57 2.07 13.80
C ILE A 115 -2.94 2.34 14.43
N PRO A 116 -4.00 2.41 13.61
CA PRO A 116 -5.33 2.72 14.13
C PRO A 116 -5.79 1.67 15.14
N GLY A 117 -6.48 2.10 16.18
CA GLY A 117 -7.01 1.20 17.19
C GLY A 117 -8.12 0.31 16.66
N GLY A 118 -7.97 -0.99 16.86
CA GLY A 118 -9.00 -1.96 16.55
C GLY A 118 -9.28 -2.14 15.06
N LEU A 119 -10.31 -2.91 14.77
CA LEU A 119 -10.81 -3.18 13.42
C LEU A 119 -12.00 -2.29 13.10
N THR A 120 -12.07 -1.13 13.72
CA THR A 120 -13.22 -0.25 13.64
C THR A 120 -13.30 0.41 12.27
N GLN A 121 -14.49 0.48 11.79
CA GLN A 121 -14.78 1.23 10.58
C GLN A 121 -14.84 2.71 10.90
N GLY A 122 -14.46 3.53 9.93
CA GLY A 122 -14.66 4.97 10.01
C GLY A 122 -16.14 5.33 10.07
N LYS A 123 -16.41 6.58 10.42
CA LYS A 123 -17.75 7.15 10.36
C LYS A 123 -18.09 7.46 8.91
N GLU A 124 -19.30 7.94 8.68
CA GLU A 124 -19.71 8.41 7.36
C GLU A 124 -18.67 9.38 6.79
N ASN A 125 -18.28 9.17 5.53
CA ASN A 125 -17.23 9.89 4.81
C ASN A 125 -15.81 9.58 5.27
N GLU A 126 -15.62 8.64 6.18
CA GLU A 126 -14.31 8.17 6.57
C GLU A 126 -14.03 6.80 5.94
N VAL A 127 -12.76 6.48 5.79
CA VAL A 127 -12.34 5.20 5.24
C VAL A 127 -12.43 4.10 6.31
N TYR A 128 -12.75 2.89 5.88
CA TYR A 128 -12.74 1.71 6.75
C TYR A 128 -11.30 1.27 6.97
N ILE A 129 -10.88 1.18 8.23
CA ILE A 129 -9.52 0.72 8.58
C ILE A 129 -9.34 -0.75 8.20
N ASN A 130 -10.27 -1.60 8.60
CA ASN A 130 -10.32 -3.00 8.20
C ASN A 130 -9.00 -3.75 8.44
N GLY A 131 -8.35 -3.54 9.59
CA GLY A 131 -7.09 -4.18 9.93
C GLY A 131 -5.85 -3.57 9.32
N ARG A 132 -6.01 -2.56 8.49
CA ARG A 132 -4.88 -1.89 7.81
C ARG A 132 -4.17 -0.91 8.74
N ILE A 133 -2.96 -0.56 8.36
CA ILE A 133 -2.15 0.45 9.05
C ILE A 133 -1.80 1.58 8.09
N TRP A 134 -1.57 2.77 8.63
CA TRP A 134 -1.15 3.93 7.84
C TRP A 134 0.34 3.87 7.56
N ILE A 135 0.71 3.99 6.30
CA ILE A 135 2.11 4.14 5.90
C ILE A 135 2.24 5.39 5.02
N LYS A 136 3.41 6.03 5.06
CA LYS A 136 3.76 7.12 4.16
C LYS A 136 4.59 6.54 3.02
N VAL A 137 4.13 6.75 1.81
CA VAL A 137 4.82 6.30 0.61
C VAL A 137 5.57 7.43 -0.07
#